data_289817a0bef2b21714ea159a83d24a90
#
_entry.id   289817a0bef2b21714ea159a83d24a90
#
_cell.length_a   1.000
_cell.length_b   1.000
_cell.length_c   1.000
_cell.angle_alpha   90.00
_cell.angle_beta   90.00
_cell.angle_gamma   90.00
#
_symmetry.space_group_name_H-M   'P 1'
#
loop_
_entity.id
_entity.type
_entity.pdbx_description
1 polymer ?
#
loop_
_entity_poly.entity_id
_entity_poly.type
_entity_poly.pdbx_seq_one_letter_code
_entity_poly.pdbx_strand_id
1 'polypeptide(L)'
;FSLSNLVQNVFEVCRPMIIEKGHHLTMNISKVRHEGLYGDESRLQQVLVNILSNAVKYTPAGGRLHFSIEEKPTHAEGASVFYFTFEDDGIGMSEEFVGRIFEPFSRAEDSRISKIQGTGLGMAISQNIIHMMNGEITVDSTLGKGSRFTVSVALKFRDAEDGEHPVLT
;
A
#
# COMPACT_ATOMS: atom_id res chain seq x y z
N PHE A 1 7.51 -12.06 11.09
CA PHE A 1 7.25 -12.37 9.68
C PHE A 1 8.37 -11.86 8.78
N SER A 2 8.40 -12.39 7.57
CA SER A 2 9.35 -11.98 6.52
C SER A 2 8.74 -10.87 5.65
N LEU A 3 9.43 -9.73 5.53
CA LEU A 3 8.95 -8.62 4.71
C LEU A 3 8.88 -9.02 3.23
N SER A 4 9.86 -9.79 2.71
CA SER A 4 9.81 -10.25 1.33
C SER A 4 8.65 -11.20 1.07
N ASN A 5 8.31 -12.07 2.01
CA ASN A 5 7.14 -12.93 1.89
C ASN A 5 5.84 -12.12 1.89
N LEU A 6 5.74 -11.10 2.73
CA LEU A 6 4.59 -10.21 2.76
C LEU A 6 4.40 -9.53 1.39
N VAL A 7 5.45 -8.94 0.85
CA VAL A 7 5.41 -8.28 -0.45
C VAL A 7 5.03 -9.25 -1.55
N GLN A 8 5.65 -10.44 -1.57
CA GLN A 8 5.34 -11.48 -2.54
C GLN A 8 3.85 -11.86 -2.49
N ASN A 9 3.32 -12.08 -1.30
CA ASN A 9 1.91 -12.45 -1.12
C ASN A 9 0.95 -11.36 -1.61
N VAL A 10 1.26 -10.09 -1.33
CA VAL A 10 0.46 -8.96 -1.79
C VAL A 10 0.38 -8.94 -3.32
N PHE A 11 1.52 -9.08 -3.99
CA PHE A 11 1.55 -9.04 -5.45
C PHE A 11 0.99 -10.30 -6.09
N GLU A 12 1.10 -11.46 -5.46
CA GLU A 12 0.47 -12.71 -5.92
C GLU A 12 -1.06 -12.56 -5.96
N VAL A 13 -1.66 -11.94 -4.93
CA VAL A 13 -3.11 -11.72 -4.88
C VAL A 13 -3.57 -10.78 -6.01
N CYS A 14 -2.83 -9.73 -6.29
CA CYS A 14 -3.21 -8.72 -7.27
C CYS A 14 -2.73 -9.00 -8.68
N ARG A 15 -1.82 -9.95 -8.87
CA ARG A 15 -1.20 -10.27 -10.16
C ARG A 15 -2.20 -10.50 -11.31
N PRO A 16 -3.27 -11.31 -11.13
CA PRO A 16 -4.21 -11.51 -12.22
C PRO A 16 -4.81 -10.21 -12.77
N MET A 17 -5.17 -9.28 -11.88
CA MET A 17 -5.73 -7.99 -12.28
C MET A 17 -4.70 -7.12 -12.99
N ILE A 18 -3.46 -7.11 -12.51
CA ILE A 18 -2.36 -6.34 -13.11
C ILE A 18 -2.09 -6.84 -14.53
N ILE A 19 -2.03 -8.15 -14.72
CA ILE A 19 -1.81 -8.78 -16.02
C ILE A 19 -2.98 -8.49 -16.96
N GLU A 20 -4.21 -8.67 -16.50
CA GLU A 20 -5.41 -8.45 -17.30
C GLU A 20 -5.48 -7.02 -17.85
N LYS A 21 -5.12 -6.03 -17.03
CA LYS A 21 -5.09 -4.63 -17.46
C LYS A 21 -3.80 -4.23 -18.17
N GLY A 22 -2.82 -5.10 -18.26
CA GLY A 22 -1.55 -4.80 -18.93
C GLY A 22 -0.79 -3.65 -18.27
N HIS A 23 -0.90 -3.50 -16.94
CA HIS A 23 -0.20 -2.45 -16.21
C HIS A 23 1.31 -2.67 -16.18
N HIS A 24 2.06 -1.59 -16.27
CA HIS A 24 3.51 -1.59 -16.10
C HIS A 24 3.84 -1.36 -14.63
N LEU A 25 4.31 -2.41 -13.96
CA LEU A 25 4.64 -2.37 -12.55
C LEU A 25 6.14 -2.21 -12.35
N THR A 26 6.53 -1.25 -11.52
CA THR A 26 7.90 -1.08 -11.06
C THR A 26 7.95 -1.10 -9.53
N MET A 27 9.09 -1.52 -8.97
CA MET A 27 9.28 -1.58 -7.52
C MET A 27 10.64 -1.04 -7.14
N ASN A 28 10.71 -0.40 -5.95
CA ASN A 28 11.97 -0.01 -5.33
C ASN A 28 11.92 -0.35 -3.84
N ILE A 29 12.70 -1.37 -3.45
CA ILE A 29 12.80 -1.80 -2.06
C ILE A 29 14.27 -1.75 -1.57
N SER A 30 15.12 -0.98 -2.24
CA SER A 30 16.55 -0.88 -1.95
C SER A 30 16.87 -0.19 -0.62
N LYS A 31 15.90 0.55 -0.04
CA LYS A 31 16.09 1.29 1.21
C LYS A 31 15.63 0.51 2.45
N VAL A 32 15.42 -0.79 2.32
CA VAL A 32 15.06 -1.67 3.43
C VAL A 32 16.32 -2.31 3.99
N ARG A 33 16.46 -2.31 5.32
CA ARG A 33 17.59 -2.89 6.03
C ARG A 33 17.26 -4.17 6.81
N HIS A 34 16.01 -4.29 7.26
CA HIS A 34 15.58 -5.40 8.09
C HIS A 34 14.48 -6.20 7.41
N GLU A 35 14.72 -7.49 7.27
CA GLU A 35 13.82 -8.43 6.61
C GLU A 35 12.85 -9.08 7.60
N GLY A 36 13.33 -9.45 8.77
CA GLY A 36 12.52 -10.09 9.81
C GLY A 36 11.86 -9.07 10.71
N LEU A 37 10.52 -9.08 10.77
CA LEU A 37 9.74 -8.09 11.48
C LEU A 37 8.75 -8.77 12.43
N TYR A 38 8.36 -8.05 13.47
CA TYR A 38 7.33 -8.47 14.41
C TYR A 38 6.07 -7.63 14.21
N GLY A 39 4.94 -8.27 14.08
CA GLY A 39 3.66 -7.59 13.94
C GLY A 39 2.60 -8.52 13.35
N ASP A 40 1.46 -7.94 13.06
CA ASP A 40 0.32 -8.67 12.48
C ASP A 40 0.44 -8.68 10.95
N GLU A 41 1.11 -9.71 10.43
CA GLU A 41 1.32 -9.89 8.99
C GLU A 41 0.01 -9.94 8.21
N SER A 42 -0.98 -10.69 8.72
CA SER A 42 -2.26 -10.85 8.02
C SER A 42 -3.00 -9.55 7.85
N ARG A 43 -3.05 -8.72 8.87
CA ARG A 43 -3.72 -7.43 8.82
C ARG A 43 -2.97 -6.44 7.94
N LEU A 44 -1.65 -6.42 8.04
CA LEU A 44 -0.84 -5.56 7.18
C LEU A 44 -0.99 -5.97 5.71
N GLN A 45 -0.99 -7.28 5.42
CA GLN A 45 -1.25 -7.79 4.08
C GLN A 45 -2.62 -7.34 3.55
N GLN A 46 -3.64 -7.41 4.38
CA GLN A 46 -5.00 -6.97 4.01
C GLN A 46 -5.02 -5.51 3.58
N VAL A 47 -4.34 -4.64 4.32
CA VAL A 47 -4.23 -3.22 4.00
C VAL A 47 -3.52 -3.01 2.67
N LEU A 48 -2.36 -3.63 2.50
CA LEU A 48 -1.55 -3.46 1.28
C LEU A 48 -2.25 -4.02 0.05
N VAL A 49 -2.91 -5.17 0.15
CA VAL A 49 -3.72 -5.73 -0.95
C VAL A 49 -4.86 -4.79 -1.31
N ASN A 50 -5.54 -4.23 -0.32
CA ASN A 50 -6.65 -3.32 -0.57
C ASN A 50 -6.21 -2.06 -1.31
N ILE A 51 -5.09 -1.47 -0.91
CA ILE A 51 -4.56 -0.27 -1.56
C ILE A 51 -4.09 -0.60 -2.99
N LEU A 52 -3.35 -1.68 -3.16
CA LEU A 52 -2.86 -2.08 -4.48
C LEU A 52 -4.02 -2.43 -5.42
N SER A 53 -5.02 -3.18 -4.95
CA SER A 53 -6.17 -3.54 -5.78
C SER A 53 -6.96 -2.30 -6.21
N ASN A 54 -7.08 -1.30 -5.34
CA ASN A 54 -7.70 -0.02 -5.72
C ASN A 54 -6.88 0.71 -6.78
N ALA A 55 -5.55 0.74 -6.63
CA ALA A 55 -4.68 1.35 -7.64
C ALA A 55 -4.89 0.69 -9.01
N VAL A 56 -4.97 -0.64 -9.05
CA VAL A 56 -5.24 -1.37 -10.30
C VAL A 56 -6.61 -1.00 -10.87
N LYS A 57 -7.64 -0.97 -10.04
CA LYS A 57 -9.01 -0.67 -10.48
C LYS A 57 -9.13 0.74 -11.08
N TYR A 58 -8.49 1.72 -10.47
CA TYR A 58 -8.59 3.13 -10.89
C TYR A 58 -7.55 3.55 -11.92
N THR A 59 -6.70 2.64 -12.35
CA THR A 59 -5.74 2.89 -13.42
C THR A 59 -6.21 2.20 -14.70
N PRO A 60 -6.44 2.95 -15.80
CA PRO A 60 -6.86 2.35 -17.07
C PRO A 60 -5.85 1.34 -17.61
N ALA A 61 -6.28 0.49 -18.54
CA ALA A 61 -5.43 -0.48 -19.17
C ALA A 61 -4.17 0.16 -19.76
N GLY A 62 -3.02 -0.48 -19.58
CA GLY A 62 -1.72 0.01 -20.06
C GLY A 62 -1.09 1.05 -19.14
N GLY A 63 -1.74 1.43 -18.04
CA GLY A 63 -1.21 2.41 -17.09
C GLY A 63 -0.03 1.91 -16.28
N ARG A 64 0.49 2.77 -15.43
CA ARG A 64 1.71 2.49 -14.64
C ARG A 64 1.39 2.44 -13.17
N LEU A 65 2.02 1.47 -12.50
CA LEU A 65 1.99 1.31 -11.05
C LEU A 65 3.43 1.31 -10.53
N HIS A 66 3.68 2.01 -9.44
CA HIS A 66 4.98 1.98 -8.77
C HIS A 66 4.79 1.69 -7.29
N PHE A 67 5.54 0.74 -6.78
CA PHE A 67 5.55 0.37 -5.38
C PHE A 67 6.93 0.57 -4.80
N SER A 68 7.00 1.16 -3.60
CA SER A 68 8.27 1.31 -2.90
C SER A 68 8.11 1.07 -1.41
N ILE A 69 9.19 0.63 -0.80
CA ILE A 69 9.29 0.53 0.66
C ILE A 69 10.54 1.28 1.08
N GLU A 70 10.39 2.12 2.10
CA GLU A 70 11.51 2.80 2.73
C GLU A 70 11.46 2.55 4.23
N GLU A 71 12.58 2.14 4.79
CA GLU A 71 12.74 1.97 6.23
C GLU A 71 13.52 3.16 6.78
N LYS A 72 12.96 3.80 7.83
CA LYS A 72 13.63 4.91 8.52
C LYS A 72 13.79 4.55 10.00
N PRO A 73 14.96 4.86 10.59
CA PRO A 73 15.16 4.59 12.01
C PRO A 73 14.22 5.42 12.87
N THR A 74 13.91 4.89 14.06
CA THR A 74 13.14 5.61 15.10
C THR A 74 14.04 5.87 16.29
N HIS A 75 13.55 6.64 17.27
CA HIS A 75 14.22 6.83 18.55
C HIS A 75 14.16 5.57 19.43
N ALA A 76 13.26 4.64 19.15
CA ALA A 76 13.15 3.39 19.87
C ALA A 76 14.18 2.38 19.33
N GLU A 77 14.94 1.74 20.20
CA GLU A 77 15.83 0.65 19.84
C GLU A 77 15.03 -0.55 19.33
N GLY A 78 15.55 -1.20 18.28
CA GLY A 78 14.96 -2.42 17.74
C GLY A 78 13.72 -2.21 16.91
N ALA A 79 13.39 -0.97 16.53
CA ALA A 79 12.24 -0.66 15.70
C ALA A 79 12.58 0.38 14.63
N SER A 80 11.88 0.30 13.51
CA SER A 80 11.96 1.29 12.44
C SER A 80 10.56 1.64 11.96
N VAL A 81 10.42 2.78 11.31
CA VAL A 81 9.18 3.11 10.59
C VAL A 81 9.34 2.66 9.15
N PHE A 82 8.36 1.89 8.67
CA PHE A 82 8.31 1.42 7.30
C PHE A 82 7.25 2.20 6.54
N TYR A 83 7.65 2.75 5.39
CA TYR A 83 6.79 3.49 4.49
C TYR A 83 6.54 2.65 3.25
N PHE A 84 5.29 2.21 3.08
CA PHE A 84 4.84 1.47 1.90
C PHE A 84 4.11 2.46 1.00
N THR A 85 4.66 2.73 -0.18
CA THR A 85 4.11 3.74 -1.08
C THR A 85 3.63 3.09 -2.37
N PHE A 86 2.38 3.39 -2.74
CA PHE A 86 1.76 2.92 -3.98
C PHE A 86 1.42 4.14 -4.83
N GLU A 87 2.02 4.22 -6.01
CA GLU A 87 1.78 5.29 -6.96
C GLU A 87 1.17 4.74 -8.24
N ASP A 88 0.18 5.44 -8.78
CA ASP A 88 -0.42 5.11 -10.06
C ASP A 88 -0.59 6.38 -10.90
N ASP A 89 -0.63 6.22 -12.22
CA ASP A 89 -0.94 7.28 -13.16
C ASP A 89 -2.39 7.20 -13.64
N GLY A 90 -3.28 6.76 -12.76
CA GLY A 90 -4.69 6.57 -13.04
C GLY A 90 -5.49 7.86 -13.10
N ILE A 91 -6.80 7.71 -12.94
CA ILE A 91 -7.74 8.83 -13.06
C ILE A 91 -7.62 9.88 -11.95
N GLY A 92 -6.99 9.52 -10.84
CA GLY A 92 -6.86 10.40 -9.69
C GLY A 92 -8.19 10.71 -9.01
N MET A 93 -8.14 11.59 -8.03
CA MET A 93 -9.29 11.97 -7.22
C MET A 93 -9.32 13.48 -7.02
N SER A 94 -10.54 14.04 -6.90
CA SER A 94 -10.72 15.44 -6.54
C SER A 94 -10.31 15.68 -5.09
N GLU A 95 -9.97 16.91 -4.73
CA GLU A 95 -9.65 17.29 -3.36
C GLU A 95 -10.80 16.96 -2.41
N GLU A 96 -12.03 17.17 -2.83
CA GLU A 96 -13.22 16.85 -2.06
C GLU A 96 -13.29 15.35 -1.74
N PHE A 97 -13.06 14.50 -2.73
CA PHE A 97 -13.11 13.06 -2.52
C PHE A 97 -11.94 12.57 -1.67
N VAL A 98 -10.74 13.13 -1.85
CA VAL A 98 -9.59 12.80 -0.99
C VAL A 98 -9.91 13.08 0.48
N GLY A 99 -10.62 14.17 0.77
CA GLY A 99 -11.07 14.49 2.14
C GLY A 99 -12.05 13.48 2.73
N ARG A 100 -12.68 12.63 1.90
CA ARG A 100 -13.68 11.64 2.33
C ARG A 100 -13.28 10.20 2.07
N ILE A 101 -12.08 9.96 1.54
CA ILE A 101 -11.66 8.62 1.07
C ILE A 101 -11.76 7.54 2.16
N PHE A 102 -11.60 7.91 3.42
CA PHE A 102 -11.65 6.99 4.55
C PHE A 102 -13.02 6.89 5.21
N GLU A 103 -14.01 7.63 4.73
CA GLU A 103 -15.38 7.50 5.22
C GLU A 103 -16.00 6.20 4.69
N PRO A 104 -16.74 5.44 5.54
CA PRO A 104 -17.44 4.25 5.07
C PRO A 104 -18.42 4.57 3.93
N PHE A 105 -18.47 3.68 2.93
CA PHE A 105 -19.32 3.81 1.75
C PHE A 105 -19.03 5.04 0.88
N SER A 106 -17.86 5.66 1.06
CA SER A 106 -17.45 6.79 0.24
C SER A 106 -17.12 6.34 -1.19
N ARG A 107 -17.70 7.01 -2.18
CA ARG A 107 -17.45 6.76 -3.60
C ARG A 107 -17.32 8.08 -4.33
N ALA A 108 -16.44 8.12 -5.34
CA ALA A 108 -16.31 9.29 -6.18
C ALA A 108 -17.55 9.46 -7.06
N GLU A 109 -17.96 10.71 -7.28
CA GLU A 109 -19.14 11.05 -8.10
C GLU A 109 -18.84 11.02 -9.60
N ASP A 110 -17.58 10.91 -10.00
CA ASP A 110 -17.19 10.83 -11.41
C ASP A 110 -17.78 9.57 -12.04
N SER A 111 -18.41 9.72 -13.21
CA SER A 111 -19.06 8.61 -13.91
C SER A 111 -18.12 7.46 -14.29
N ARG A 112 -16.81 7.74 -14.45
CA ARG A 112 -15.81 6.71 -14.71
C ARG A 112 -15.56 5.88 -13.47
N ILE A 113 -15.59 6.52 -12.30
CA ILE A 113 -15.36 5.87 -11.00
C ILE A 113 -16.60 5.15 -10.53
N SER A 114 -17.79 5.72 -10.74
CA SER A 114 -19.05 5.11 -10.32
C SER A 114 -19.35 3.75 -10.99
N LYS A 115 -18.72 3.48 -12.14
CA LYS A 115 -18.80 2.19 -12.83
C LYS A 115 -17.86 1.15 -12.23
N ILE A 116 -16.93 1.55 -11.39
CA ILE A 116 -15.97 0.65 -10.76
C ILE A 116 -16.62 0.03 -9.53
N GLN A 117 -16.66 -1.29 -9.49
CA GLN A 117 -17.29 -2.01 -8.40
C GLN A 117 -16.48 -1.93 -7.12
N GLY A 118 -17.18 -1.69 -6.02
CA GLY A 118 -16.61 -1.68 -4.68
C GLY A 118 -17.65 -1.27 -3.66
N THR A 119 -17.49 -1.71 -2.42
CA THR A 119 -18.41 -1.42 -1.33
C THR A 119 -18.20 -0.04 -0.71
N GLY A 120 -17.03 0.59 -0.95
CA GLY A 120 -16.64 1.82 -0.29
C GLY A 120 -16.15 1.62 1.15
N LEU A 121 -15.98 0.37 1.58
CA LEU A 121 -15.53 0.04 2.94
C LEU A 121 -14.02 -0.19 3.04
N GLY A 122 -13.36 -0.55 1.94
CA GLY A 122 -11.97 -0.99 1.96
C GLY A 122 -11.01 0.00 2.60
N MET A 123 -11.09 1.28 2.24
CA MET A 123 -10.19 2.30 2.80
C MET A 123 -10.49 2.62 4.25
N ALA A 124 -11.77 2.62 4.66
CA ALA A 124 -12.15 2.81 6.06
C ALA A 124 -11.61 1.68 6.94
N ILE A 125 -11.74 0.44 6.49
CA ILE A 125 -11.21 -0.74 7.19
C ILE A 125 -9.69 -0.68 7.27
N SER A 126 -9.02 -0.36 6.17
CA SER A 126 -7.56 -0.24 6.12
C SER A 126 -7.05 0.83 7.07
N GLN A 127 -7.70 1.99 7.13
CA GLN A 127 -7.32 3.05 8.07
C GLN A 127 -7.47 2.59 9.52
N ASN A 128 -8.57 1.90 9.85
CA ASN A 128 -8.78 1.38 11.19
C ASN A 128 -7.68 0.38 11.59
N ILE A 129 -7.32 -0.52 10.70
CA ILE A 129 -6.25 -1.49 10.93
C ILE A 129 -4.93 -0.77 11.21
N ILE A 130 -4.56 0.17 10.38
CA ILE A 130 -3.30 0.90 10.51
C ILE A 130 -3.30 1.77 11.77
N HIS A 131 -4.41 2.41 12.13
CA HIS A 131 -4.53 3.16 13.38
C HIS A 131 -4.36 2.25 14.61
N MET A 132 -4.89 1.02 14.55
CA MET A 132 -4.67 0.04 15.62
C MET A 132 -3.20 -0.38 15.74
N MET A 133 -2.43 -0.23 14.67
CA MET A 133 -0.99 -0.48 14.66
C MET A 133 -0.18 0.79 14.94
N ASN A 134 -0.83 1.87 15.37
CA ASN A 134 -0.23 3.18 15.63
C ASN A 134 0.45 3.79 14.39
N GLY A 135 -0.07 3.47 13.22
CA GLY A 135 0.43 4.00 11.96
C GLY A 135 -0.54 4.96 11.31
N GLU A 136 -0.22 5.37 10.10
CA GLU A 136 -1.02 6.30 9.31
C GLU A 136 -1.08 5.88 7.86
N ILE A 137 -2.18 6.24 7.19
CA ILE A 137 -2.30 6.19 5.73
C ILE A 137 -2.51 7.61 5.25
N THR A 138 -1.65 8.04 4.32
CA THR A 138 -1.79 9.34 3.67
C THR A 138 -2.07 9.18 2.20
N VAL A 139 -2.77 10.15 1.62
CA VAL A 139 -3.17 10.14 0.21
C VAL A 139 -2.79 11.46 -0.41
N ASP A 140 -2.14 11.39 -1.56
CA ASP A 140 -1.84 12.54 -2.40
C ASP A 140 -2.35 12.21 -3.80
N SER A 141 -3.29 12.98 -4.31
CA SER A 141 -3.94 12.69 -5.58
C SER A 141 -4.34 13.96 -6.31
N THR A 142 -4.22 13.92 -7.62
CA THR A 142 -4.67 14.97 -8.51
C THR A 142 -5.53 14.36 -9.60
N LEU A 143 -6.74 14.89 -9.77
CA LEU A 143 -7.66 14.38 -10.78
C LEU A 143 -7.02 14.47 -12.17
N GLY A 144 -7.07 13.34 -12.89
CA GLY A 144 -6.47 13.21 -14.22
C GLY A 144 -4.99 12.91 -14.24
N LYS A 145 -4.31 12.85 -13.08
CA LYS A 145 -2.86 12.60 -13.01
C LYS A 145 -2.50 11.33 -12.25
N GLY A 146 -3.33 10.89 -11.33
CA GLY A 146 -3.09 9.68 -10.54
C GLY A 146 -3.08 9.92 -9.05
N SER A 147 -2.67 8.91 -8.31
CA SER A 147 -2.70 8.91 -6.85
C SER A 147 -1.44 8.31 -6.25
N ARG A 148 -1.13 8.74 -5.03
CA ARG A 148 -0.09 8.14 -4.20
C ARG A 148 -0.64 7.89 -2.80
N PHE A 149 -0.63 6.63 -2.41
CA PHE A 149 -0.99 6.20 -1.06
C PHE A 149 0.27 5.80 -0.33
N THR A 150 0.44 6.30 0.89
CA THR A 150 1.57 5.92 1.74
C THR A 150 1.05 5.38 3.07
N VAL A 151 1.43 4.14 3.38
CA VAL A 151 1.19 3.51 4.67
C VAL A 151 2.47 3.63 5.48
N SER A 152 2.41 4.24 6.66
CA SER A 152 3.54 4.30 7.58
C SER A 152 3.20 3.56 8.86
N VAL A 153 4.09 2.67 9.28
CA VAL A 153 3.90 1.87 10.48
C VAL A 153 5.26 1.58 11.12
N ALA A 154 5.33 1.74 12.45
CA ALA A 154 6.51 1.37 13.22
C ALA A 154 6.45 -0.12 13.53
N LEU A 155 7.50 -0.85 13.19
CA LEU A 155 7.59 -2.28 13.41
C LEU A 155 8.91 -2.60 14.10
N LYS A 156 8.87 -3.51 15.07
CA LYS A 156 10.06 -4.08 15.65
C LYS A 156 10.70 -5.03 14.66
N PHE A 157 12.03 -5.03 14.62
CA PHE A 157 12.76 -5.91 13.73
C PHE A 157 13.60 -6.91 14.53
N ARG A 158 13.92 -8.05 13.89
CA ARG A 158 14.91 -8.98 14.41
C ARG A 158 16.30 -8.48 14.06
N ASP A 159 17.21 -8.54 15.04
CA ASP A 159 18.62 -8.24 14.78
C ASP A 159 19.27 -9.34 13.93
N ALA A 160 20.37 -8.97 13.26
CA ALA A 160 21.11 -9.90 12.40
C ALA A 160 21.61 -11.14 13.15
N GLU A 161 21.71 -11.07 14.48
CA GLU A 161 22.13 -12.17 15.34
C GLU A 161 21.03 -13.21 15.56
N ASP A 162 19.78 -12.89 15.25
CA ASP A 162 18.62 -13.75 15.49
C ASP A 162 18.32 -14.73 14.34
N GLY A 163 19.16 -14.82 13.32
CA GLY A 163 19.01 -15.75 12.22
C GLY A 163 19.44 -15.21 10.87
N GLU A 164 19.38 -16.06 9.86
CA GLU A 164 19.71 -15.68 8.49
C GLU A 164 18.68 -14.69 7.95
N HIS A 165 19.16 -13.62 7.37
CA HIS A 165 18.32 -12.59 6.77
C HIS A 165 18.45 -12.63 5.25
N PRO A 166 17.41 -13.06 4.52
CA PRO A 166 17.43 -12.86 3.08
C PRO A 166 17.45 -11.37 2.79
N VAL A 167 18.30 -10.97 1.87
CA VAL A 167 18.40 -9.57 1.46
C VAL A 167 17.27 -9.28 0.50
N LEU A 168 16.49 -8.24 0.83
CA LEU A 168 15.51 -7.71 -0.11
C LEU A 168 16.23 -6.91 -1.20
N THR A 169 16.21 -7.42 -2.39
CA THR A 169 16.80 -6.77 -3.55
C THR A 169 15.76 -6.40 -4.60
#